data_124de8ec8b717d1ba5c1089ca936746d
#
_entry.id   124de8ec8b717d1ba5c1089ca936746d
#
_cell.length_a   1.000
_cell.length_b   1.000
_cell.length_c   1.000
_cell.angle_alpha   90.00
_cell.angle_beta   90.00
_cell.angle_gamma   90.00
#
_symmetry.space_group_name_H-M   'P 1'
#
loop_
_entity.id
_entity.type
_entity.pdbx_description
1 polymer ?
#
loop_
_entity_poly.entity_id
_entity_poly.type
_entity_poly.pdbx_seq_one_letter_code
_entity_poly.pdbx_strand_id
1 'polypeptide(L)'
;MAVNINVYTESTPNPATMKFLVNKLLLNGSVDYPTKESAETSPFAKELYKFNFVNGVFFASNFVTVTKTEDADWADIEPILKEFVKGATEAELRVKDVVTDENTAFEGTETEIKIQQILHDYVRPAVEQDGGAISYRSFENGIVTVELRGSCSGCPSSTYTLKAGIESLLKRMVPEVTEVVSEAL
;
A
#
# COMPACT_ATOMS: atom_id res chain seq x y z
N MET A 1 -8.43 -3.98 -29.80
CA MET A 1 -9.73 -3.87 -29.09
C MET A 1 -9.49 -3.08 -27.83
N ALA A 2 -10.23 -1.99 -27.61
CA ALA A 2 -10.11 -1.25 -26.36
C ALA A 2 -10.60 -2.13 -25.19
N VAL A 3 -9.76 -2.33 -24.19
CA VAL A 3 -10.15 -3.03 -22.95
C VAL A 3 -11.13 -2.13 -22.21
N ASN A 4 -12.33 -2.60 -21.96
CA ASN A 4 -13.30 -1.85 -21.16
C ASN A 4 -12.80 -1.80 -19.71
N ILE A 5 -12.44 -0.62 -19.23
CA ILE A 5 -11.94 -0.44 -17.87
C ILE A 5 -13.13 -0.38 -16.90
N ASN A 6 -13.10 -1.28 -15.92
CA ASN A 6 -14.03 -1.28 -14.80
C ASN A 6 -13.29 -0.93 -13.51
N VAL A 7 -13.91 -0.08 -12.70
CA VAL A 7 -13.38 0.34 -11.39
C VAL A 7 -14.36 -0.08 -10.30
N TYR A 8 -13.86 -0.80 -9.31
CA TYR A 8 -14.59 -1.20 -8.11
C TYR A 8 -13.99 -0.49 -6.90
N THR A 9 -14.82 -0.16 -5.94
CA THR A 9 -14.40 0.49 -4.70
C THR A 9 -14.54 -0.46 -3.53
N GLU A 10 -13.55 -0.47 -2.64
CA GLU A 10 -13.56 -1.23 -1.39
C GLU A 10 -13.16 -0.31 -0.23
N SER A 11 -13.94 -0.37 0.84
CA SER A 11 -13.55 0.28 2.10
C SER A 11 -12.37 -0.45 2.72
N THR A 12 -11.53 0.29 3.41
CA THR A 12 -10.37 -0.24 4.12
C THR A 12 -10.58 -0.12 5.64
N PRO A 13 -9.79 -0.79 6.48
CA PRO A 13 -9.84 -0.60 7.93
C PRO A 13 -9.53 0.82 8.39
N ASN A 14 -8.85 1.60 7.56
CA ASN A 14 -8.60 3.01 7.80
C ASN A 14 -9.72 3.87 7.17
N PRO A 15 -10.58 4.54 7.97
CA PRO A 15 -11.71 5.30 7.44
C PRO A 15 -11.32 6.51 6.58
N ALA A 16 -10.06 6.96 6.67
CA ALA A 16 -9.54 8.01 5.81
C ALA A 16 -9.13 7.52 4.42
N THR A 17 -9.12 6.20 4.17
CA THR A 17 -8.67 5.62 2.91
C THR A 17 -9.76 4.79 2.23
N MET A 18 -9.71 4.76 0.89
CA MET A 18 -10.53 3.91 0.05
C MET A 18 -9.70 3.32 -1.09
N LYS A 19 -9.95 2.07 -1.40
CA LYS A 19 -9.26 1.30 -2.43
C LYS A 19 -10.10 1.27 -3.70
N PHE A 20 -9.49 1.63 -4.82
CA PHE A 20 -10.08 1.61 -6.16
C PHE A 20 -9.37 0.54 -6.99
N LEU A 21 -10.06 -0.57 -7.25
CA LEU A 21 -9.53 -1.68 -8.04
C LEU A 21 -9.90 -1.50 -9.50
N VAL A 22 -8.95 -1.77 -10.39
CA VAL A 22 -9.18 -1.77 -11.83
C VAL A 22 -8.92 -3.18 -12.41
N ASN A 23 -9.57 -3.49 -13.52
CA ASN A 23 -9.37 -4.75 -14.24
C ASN A 23 -8.14 -4.73 -15.17
N LYS A 24 -7.15 -3.87 -14.87
CA LYS A 24 -5.89 -3.74 -15.62
C LYS A 24 -4.74 -3.59 -14.62
N LEU A 25 -3.61 -4.22 -14.89
CA LEU A 25 -2.40 -4.01 -14.10
C LEU A 25 -1.91 -2.56 -14.26
N LEU A 26 -1.71 -1.85 -13.17
CA LEU A 26 -1.21 -0.47 -13.13
C LEU A 26 0.31 -0.43 -13.05
N LEU A 27 0.89 -1.32 -12.22
CA LEU A 27 2.34 -1.48 -12.10
C LEU A 27 2.68 -2.86 -11.53
N ASN A 28 3.94 -3.28 -11.67
CA ASN A 28 4.49 -4.41 -10.92
C ASN A 28 5.04 -3.90 -9.59
N GLY A 29 4.61 -4.49 -8.46
CA GLY A 29 5.01 -4.05 -7.11
C GLY A 29 4.08 -2.97 -6.54
N SER A 30 4.63 -2.09 -5.74
CA SER A 30 3.88 -1.01 -5.08
C SER A 30 4.70 0.28 -4.99
N VAL A 31 4.02 1.40 -4.96
CA VAL A 31 4.64 2.72 -4.76
C VAL A 31 3.71 3.62 -3.95
N ASP A 32 4.29 4.36 -3.01
CA ASP A 32 3.59 5.31 -2.14
C ASP A 32 3.97 6.75 -2.49
N TYR A 33 2.96 7.59 -2.54
CA TYR A 33 3.07 9.04 -2.71
C TYR A 33 2.33 9.71 -1.56
N PRO A 34 2.98 9.82 -0.38
CA PRO A 34 2.33 10.38 0.82
C PRO A 34 2.13 11.89 0.75
N THR A 35 2.81 12.58 -0.18
CA THR A 35 2.69 14.02 -0.37
C THR A 35 2.59 14.38 -1.85
N LYS A 36 2.11 15.60 -2.12
CA LYS A 36 2.02 16.14 -3.48
C LYS A 36 3.38 16.23 -4.16
N GLU A 37 4.42 16.56 -3.39
CA GLU A 37 5.80 16.67 -3.87
C GLU A 37 6.35 15.30 -4.31
N SER A 38 6.03 14.25 -3.56
CA SER A 38 6.43 12.88 -3.92
C SER A 38 5.77 12.39 -5.21
N ALA A 39 4.58 12.91 -5.53
CA ALA A 39 3.80 12.55 -6.71
C ALA A 39 4.33 13.16 -8.04
N GLU A 40 5.29 14.09 -7.99
CA GLU A 40 5.81 14.77 -9.21
C GLU A 40 6.41 13.80 -10.24
N THR A 41 6.88 12.62 -9.80
CA THR A 41 7.43 11.58 -10.68
C THR A 41 6.38 10.65 -11.29
N SER A 42 5.11 10.80 -10.91
CA SER A 42 4.00 9.98 -11.37
C SER A 42 2.91 10.83 -12.02
N PRO A 43 2.73 10.78 -13.33
CA PRO A 43 1.62 11.48 -13.99
C PRO A 43 0.26 11.14 -13.38
N PHE A 44 0.01 9.87 -13.03
CA PHE A 44 -1.26 9.46 -12.44
C PHE A 44 -1.45 10.04 -11.03
N ALA A 45 -0.46 9.91 -10.15
CA ALA A 45 -0.54 10.46 -8.79
C ALA A 45 -0.65 11.99 -8.80
N LYS A 46 0.12 12.65 -9.66
CA LYS A 46 0.08 14.11 -9.85
C LYS A 46 -1.29 14.63 -10.22
N GLU A 47 -2.00 13.94 -11.11
CA GLU A 47 -3.37 14.30 -11.49
C GLU A 47 -4.35 14.07 -10.32
N LEU A 48 -4.19 12.99 -9.53
CA LEU A 48 -4.99 12.78 -8.31
C LEU A 48 -4.81 13.90 -7.29
N TYR A 49 -3.59 14.39 -7.11
CA TYR A 49 -3.30 15.50 -6.20
C TYR A 49 -3.79 16.89 -6.67
N LYS A 50 -4.42 16.97 -7.84
CA LYS A 50 -5.16 18.18 -8.24
C LYS A 50 -6.50 18.33 -7.51
N PHE A 51 -7.03 17.21 -7.00
CA PHE A 51 -8.18 17.26 -6.11
C PHE A 51 -7.73 17.68 -4.71
N ASN A 52 -8.30 18.77 -4.20
CA ASN A 52 -7.95 19.33 -2.89
C ASN A 52 -8.28 18.42 -1.69
N PHE A 53 -9.14 17.43 -1.92
CA PHE A 53 -9.51 16.42 -0.92
C PHE A 53 -8.59 15.19 -0.91
N VAL A 54 -7.56 15.12 -1.77
CA VAL A 54 -6.57 14.02 -1.79
C VAL A 54 -5.38 14.40 -0.93
N ASN A 55 -5.10 13.57 0.07
CA ASN A 55 -4.01 13.74 1.04
C ASN A 55 -2.91 12.67 0.94
N GLY A 56 -3.17 11.56 0.25
CA GLY A 56 -2.20 10.49 0.01
C GLY A 56 -2.65 9.60 -1.14
N VAL A 57 -1.69 9.02 -1.86
CA VAL A 57 -1.95 8.11 -2.98
C VAL A 57 -0.98 6.95 -2.92
N PHE A 58 -1.50 5.73 -2.90
CA PHE A 58 -0.71 4.51 -2.92
C PHE A 58 -1.17 3.62 -4.07
N PHE A 59 -0.25 3.11 -4.85
CA PHE A 59 -0.52 2.15 -5.94
C PHE A 59 0.10 0.79 -5.64
N ALA A 60 -0.62 -0.26 -5.96
CA ALA A 60 -0.07 -1.61 -5.99
C ALA A 60 -0.83 -2.46 -7.00
N SER A 61 -0.08 -3.26 -7.77
CA SER A 61 -0.66 -4.18 -8.75
C SER A 61 -1.74 -3.53 -9.63
N ASN A 62 -3.00 -3.79 -9.35
CA ASN A 62 -4.17 -3.35 -10.11
C ASN A 62 -5.09 -2.43 -9.31
N PHE A 63 -4.59 -1.77 -8.25
CA PHE A 63 -5.41 -0.85 -7.47
C PHE A 63 -4.67 0.42 -7.08
N VAL A 64 -5.43 1.44 -6.76
CA VAL A 64 -4.97 2.66 -6.10
C VAL A 64 -5.75 2.86 -4.80
N THR A 65 -5.04 3.13 -3.72
CA THR A 65 -5.62 3.55 -2.45
C THR A 65 -5.45 5.07 -2.32
N VAL A 66 -6.54 5.77 -2.11
CA VAL A 66 -6.54 7.21 -1.90
C VAL A 66 -6.82 7.50 -0.44
N THR A 67 -6.01 8.36 0.16
CA THR A 67 -6.25 8.94 1.48
C THR A 67 -6.89 10.30 1.29
N LYS A 68 -8.05 10.51 1.89
CA LYS A 68 -8.77 11.79 1.84
C LYS A 68 -8.35 12.72 2.97
N THR A 69 -8.62 14.01 2.82
CA THR A 69 -8.56 14.99 3.90
C THR A 69 -9.69 14.75 4.92
N GLU A 70 -9.53 15.27 6.14
CA GLU A 70 -10.51 15.05 7.24
C GLU A 70 -11.87 15.67 6.94
N ASP A 71 -11.91 16.78 6.23
CA ASP A 71 -13.10 17.55 5.88
C ASP A 71 -13.90 16.99 4.70
N ALA A 72 -13.36 16.02 3.96
CA ALA A 72 -14.03 15.40 2.83
C ALA A 72 -14.92 14.21 3.26
N ASP A 73 -16.03 13.99 2.57
CA ASP A 73 -16.88 12.82 2.76
C ASP A 73 -16.78 11.86 1.56
N TRP A 74 -16.66 10.54 1.83
CA TRP A 74 -16.58 9.53 0.78
C TRP A 74 -17.83 9.50 -0.10
N ALA A 75 -19.01 9.79 0.43
CA ALA A 75 -20.25 9.82 -0.35
C ALA A 75 -20.18 10.83 -1.51
N ASP A 76 -19.47 11.94 -1.29
CA ASP A 76 -19.33 13.00 -2.28
C ASP A 76 -18.17 12.75 -3.26
N ILE A 77 -17.04 12.23 -2.75
CA ILE A 77 -15.79 12.17 -3.54
C ILE A 77 -15.55 10.81 -4.22
N GLU A 78 -16.12 9.71 -3.71
CA GLU A 78 -15.94 8.38 -4.31
C GLU A 78 -16.36 8.33 -5.78
N PRO A 79 -17.54 8.83 -6.18
CA PRO A 79 -17.96 8.82 -7.60
C PRO A 79 -17.01 9.60 -8.50
N ILE A 80 -16.48 10.72 -8.00
CA ILE A 80 -15.53 11.58 -8.72
C ILE A 80 -14.21 10.85 -8.94
N LEU A 81 -13.67 10.26 -7.87
CA LEU A 81 -12.42 9.51 -7.94
C LEU A 81 -12.55 8.26 -8.80
N LYS A 82 -13.68 7.55 -8.70
CA LYS A 82 -13.96 6.36 -9.52
C LYS A 82 -13.96 6.66 -11.01
N GLU A 83 -14.64 7.72 -11.42
CA GLU A 83 -14.65 8.17 -12.82
C GLU A 83 -13.26 8.64 -13.27
N PHE A 84 -12.55 9.37 -12.41
CA PHE A 84 -11.19 9.81 -12.68
C PHE A 84 -10.23 8.62 -12.85
N VAL A 85 -10.23 7.65 -11.92
CA VAL A 85 -9.36 6.46 -12.00
C VAL A 85 -9.64 5.66 -13.27
N LYS A 86 -10.93 5.54 -13.66
CA LYS A 86 -11.31 4.91 -14.93
C LYS A 86 -10.70 5.65 -16.12
N GLY A 87 -10.94 6.95 -16.25
CA GLY A 87 -10.44 7.75 -17.36
C GLY A 87 -8.91 7.79 -17.43
N ALA A 88 -8.24 7.90 -16.28
CA ALA A 88 -6.78 7.86 -16.19
C ALA A 88 -6.19 6.51 -16.63
N THR A 89 -6.86 5.41 -16.28
CA THR A 89 -6.47 4.05 -16.71
C THR A 89 -6.72 3.83 -18.19
N GLU A 90 -7.82 4.34 -18.74
CA GLU A 90 -8.13 4.31 -20.18
C GLU A 90 -7.14 5.15 -20.98
N ALA A 91 -6.74 6.31 -20.46
CA ALA A 91 -5.72 7.18 -21.04
C ALA A 91 -4.28 6.67 -20.85
N GLU A 92 -4.09 5.52 -20.19
CA GLU A 92 -2.79 4.90 -19.92
C GLU A 92 -1.82 5.83 -19.17
N LEU A 93 -2.35 6.64 -18.24
CA LEU A 93 -1.50 7.45 -17.37
C LEU A 93 -0.55 6.58 -16.56
N ARG A 94 0.74 6.88 -16.63
CA ARG A 94 1.77 6.11 -15.95
C ARG A 94 1.77 6.38 -14.45
N VAL A 95 1.91 5.32 -13.66
CA VAL A 95 2.10 5.42 -12.21
C VAL A 95 3.54 5.81 -11.89
N LYS A 96 4.51 5.16 -12.56
CA LYS A 96 5.95 5.44 -12.41
C LYS A 96 6.69 5.00 -13.66
N ASP A 97 7.76 5.73 -14.01
CA ASP A 97 8.61 5.39 -15.16
C ASP A 97 9.58 4.23 -14.90
N VAL A 98 9.80 3.84 -13.64
CA VAL A 98 10.70 2.74 -13.27
C VAL A 98 9.88 1.60 -12.68
N VAL A 99 9.82 0.49 -13.40
CA VAL A 99 9.38 -0.80 -12.88
C VAL A 99 10.46 -1.27 -11.90
N THR A 100 10.24 -1.12 -10.60
CA THR A 100 10.99 -1.88 -9.63
C THR A 100 10.38 -3.27 -9.62
N ASP A 101 11.01 -4.21 -10.33
CA ASP A 101 10.81 -5.62 -10.03
C ASP A 101 11.14 -5.79 -8.54
N GLU A 102 10.12 -6.00 -7.72
CA GLU A 102 10.32 -6.60 -6.41
C GLU A 102 10.72 -8.06 -6.67
N ASN A 103 12.00 -8.21 -7.06
CA ASN A 103 12.60 -9.51 -7.21
C ASN A 103 12.59 -10.13 -5.81
N THR A 104 11.86 -11.20 -5.64
CA THR A 104 11.67 -11.93 -4.37
C THR A 104 12.93 -12.70 -3.93
N ALA A 105 14.12 -12.19 -4.25
CA ALA A 105 15.36 -12.68 -3.66
C ALA A 105 15.43 -12.17 -2.22
N PHE A 106 15.04 -13.02 -1.29
CA PHE A 106 15.25 -12.75 0.13
C PHE A 106 16.74 -12.81 0.45
N GLU A 107 17.25 -11.76 1.09
CA GLU A 107 18.67 -11.60 1.37
C GLU A 107 18.89 -11.50 2.87
N GLY A 108 20.07 -11.91 3.32
CA GLY A 108 20.48 -11.83 4.72
C GLY A 108 20.80 -13.19 5.34
N THR A 109 20.75 -13.25 6.66
CA THR A 109 20.93 -14.48 7.44
C THR A 109 19.74 -15.43 7.27
N GLU A 110 19.89 -16.68 7.63
CA GLU A 110 18.81 -17.69 7.58
C GLU A 110 17.55 -17.23 8.34
N THR A 111 17.74 -16.58 9.49
CA THR A 111 16.63 -16.00 10.28
C THR A 111 15.94 -14.86 9.54
N GLU A 112 16.70 -13.96 8.93
CA GLU A 112 16.14 -12.84 8.14
C GLU A 112 15.38 -13.32 6.91
N ILE A 113 15.93 -14.28 6.18
CA ILE A 113 15.26 -14.91 5.03
C ILE A 113 13.94 -15.54 5.46
N LYS A 114 13.91 -16.26 6.59
CA LYS A 114 12.70 -16.85 7.13
C LYS A 114 11.65 -15.81 7.53
N ILE A 115 12.08 -14.71 8.16
CA ILE A 115 11.19 -13.58 8.48
C ILE A 115 10.58 -12.99 7.22
N GLN A 116 11.39 -12.71 6.20
CA GLN A 116 10.93 -12.15 4.91
C GLN A 116 9.93 -13.09 4.21
N GLN A 117 10.18 -14.41 4.22
CA GLN A 117 9.25 -15.41 3.68
C GLN A 117 7.91 -15.39 4.41
N ILE A 118 7.92 -15.36 5.75
CA ILE A 118 6.70 -15.31 6.56
C ILE A 118 5.90 -14.03 6.26
N LEU A 119 6.57 -12.88 6.20
CA LEU A 119 5.93 -11.61 5.85
C LEU A 119 5.33 -11.66 4.44
N HIS A 120 6.04 -12.22 3.47
CA HIS A 120 5.59 -12.37 2.10
C HIS A 120 4.36 -13.31 1.99
N ASP A 121 4.43 -14.49 2.62
CA ASP A 121 3.42 -15.54 2.39
C ASP A 121 2.15 -15.35 3.22
N TYR A 122 2.27 -14.79 4.43
CA TYR A 122 1.16 -14.71 5.38
C TYR A 122 0.66 -13.28 5.65
N VAL A 123 1.55 -12.29 5.63
CA VAL A 123 1.19 -10.92 6.01
C VAL A 123 0.84 -10.07 4.79
N ARG A 124 1.67 -10.14 3.75
CA ARG A 124 1.50 -9.34 2.53
C ARG A 124 0.10 -9.47 1.90
N PRO A 125 -0.48 -10.69 1.73
CA PRO A 125 -1.81 -10.80 1.13
C PRO A 125 -2.91 -10.07 1.93
N ALA A 126 -2.85 -10.13 3.26
CA ALA A 126 -3.81 -9.46 4.13
C ALA A 126 -3.66 -7.93 4.06
N VAL A 127 -2.42 -7.44 4.08
CA VAL A 127 -2.10 -6.00 3.98
C VAL A 127 -2.51 -5.44 2.62
N GLU A 128 -2.29 -6.17 1.52
CA GLU A 128 -2.73 -5.78 0.18
C GLU A 128 -4.26 -5.79 0.04
N GLN A 129 -4.93 -6.74 0.70
CA GLN A 129 -6.40 -6.76 0.76
C GLN A 129 -6.92 -5.50 1.44
N ASP A 130 -6.26 -5.05 2.51
CA ASP A 130 -6.60 -3.82 3.23
C ASP A 130 -6.15 -2.54 2.50
N GLY A 131 -5.57 -2.65 1.31
CA GLY A 131 -5.18 -1.50 0.48
C GLY A 131 -3.84 -0.86 0.86
N GLY A 132 -2.95 -1.63 1.48
CA GLY A 132 -1.60 -1.20 1.84
C GLY A 132 -0.51 -2.13 1.33
N ALA A 133 0.71 -1.91 1.79
CA ALA A 133 1.86 -2.80 1.60
C ALA A 133 2.73 -2.85 2.85
N ILE A 134 3.46 -3.95 2.98
CA ILE A 134 4.45 -4.17 4.02
C ILE A 134 5.78 -4.55 3.37
N SER A 135 6.88 -3.99 3.89
CA SER A 135 8.23 -4.34 3.50
C SER A 135 9.07 -4.63 4.74
N TYR A 136 9.94 -5.63 4.64
CA TYR A 136 10.98 -5.89 5.64
C TYR A 136 12.08 -4.83 5.54
N ARG A 137 12.58 -4.35 6.68
CA ARG A 137 13.68 -3.39 6.76
C ARG A 137 14.92 -3.98 7.41
N SER A 138 14.80 -4.49 8.63
CA SER A 138 15.93 -5.06 9.37
C SER A 138 15.47 -6.05 10.45
N PHE A 139 16.43 -6.86 10.90
CA PHE A 139 16.30 -7.70 12.09
C PHE A 139 17.56 -7.55 12.94
N GLU A 140 17.42 -6.93 14.09
CA GLU A 140 18.53 -6.67 15.02
C GLU A 140 18.10 -6.94 16.46
N ASN A 141 18.92 -7.68 17.20
CA ASN A 141 18.70 -7.95 18.63
C ASN A 141 17.29 -8.51 18.97
N GLY A 142 16.71 -9.29 18.08
CA GLY A 142 15.36 -9.83 18.24
C GLY A 142 14.23 -8.87 17.79
N ILE A 143 14.56 -7.67 17.34
CA ILE A 143 13.60 -6.67 16.86
C ILE A 143 13.53 -6.73 15.34
N VAL A 144 12.33 -6.97 14.81
CA VAL A 144 12.04 -6.87 13.38
C VAL A 144 11.48 -5.50 13.07
N THR A 145 12.12 -4.78 12.18
CA THR A 145 11.63 -3.51 11.66
C THR A 145 10.94 -3.73 10.32
N VAL A 146 9.69 -3.28 10.22
CA VAL A 146 8.89 -3.32 8.99
C VAL A 146 8.46 -1.91 8.60
N GLU A 147 8.28 -1.69 7.33
CA GLU A 147 7.69 -0.47 6.80
C GLU A 147 6.27 -0.75 6.32
N LEU A 148 5.33 0.08 6.75
CA LEU A 148 3.93 0.02 6.34
C LEU A 148 3.60 1.20 5.44
N ARG A 149 2.91 0.94 4.31
CA ARG A 149 2.53 1.93 3.30
C ARG A 149 1.03 1.83 2.97
N GLY A 150 0.50 2.88 2.34
CA GLY A 150 -0.91 2.94 1.94
C GLY A 150 -1.87 3.03 3.12
N SER A 151 -2.99 2.30 3.09
CA SER A 151 -4.00 2.34 4.16
C SER A 151 -3.48 1.95 5.54
N CYS A 152 -2.39 1.18 5.59
CA CYS A 152 -1.78 0.71 6.83
C CYS A 152 -0.86 1.74 7.49
N SER A 153 -0.52 2.84 6.79
CA SER A 153 0.21 3.97 7.34
C SER A 153 -0.75 5.03 7.91
N GLY A 154 -0.40 5.64 9.01
CA GLY A 154 -1.10 6.81 9.55
C GLY A 154 -2.39 6.58 10.35
N CYS A 155 -2.88 5.35 10.50
CA CYS A 155 -4.01 5.04 11.37
C CYS A 155 -3.54 4.35 12.66
N PRO A 156 -3.56 5.03 13.83
CA PRO A 156 -3.01 4.46 15.08
C PRO A 156 -3.66 3.13 15.49
N SER A 157 -4.97 2.98 15.29
CA SER A 157 -5.70 1.78 15.69
C SER A 157 -5.44 0.57 14.79
N SER A 158 -5.42 0.76 13.48
CA SER A 158 -5.13 -0.32 12.54
C SER A 158 -3.66 -0.73 12.56
N THR A 159 -2.75 0.23 12.66
CA THR A 159 -1.31 -0.02 12.79
C THR A 159 -0.99 -0.82 14.05
N TYR A 160 -1.61 -0.50 15.18
CA TYR A 160 -1.41 -1.23 16.43
C TYR A 160 -1.88 -2.69 16.32
N THR A 161 -3.08 -2.92 15.82
CA THR A 161 -3.66 -4.27 15.67
C THR A 161 -2.87 -5.11 14.68
N LEU A 162 -2.49 -4.54 13.55
CA LEU A 162 -1.68 -5.20 12.52
C LEU A 162 -0.30 -5.55 13.08
N LYS A 163 0.38 -4.61 13.73
CA LYS A 163 1.67 -4.83 14.38
C LYS A 163 1.62 -5.98 15.38
N ALA A 164 0.62 -5.99 16.28
CA ALA A 164 0.46 -7.04 17.27
C ALA A 164 0.21 -8.42 16.63
N GLY A 165 -0.55 -8.47 15.53
CA GLY A 165 -0.79 -9.69 14.76
C GLY A 165 0.49 -10.22 14.11
N ILE A 166 1.27 -9.34 13.47
CA ILE A 166 2.55 -9.68 12.85
C ILE A 166 3.54 -10.17 13.91
N GLU A 167 3.65 -9.46 15.03
CA GLU A 167 4.54 -9.82 16.13
C GLU A 167 4.19 -11.21 16.70
N SER A 168 2.90 -11.49 16.94
CA SER A 168 2.44 -12.78 17.42
C SER A 168 2.74 -13.91 16.43
N LEU A 169 2.59 -13.68 15.14
CA LEU A 169 2.90 -14.63 14.09
C LEU A 169 4.40 -14.92 14.04
N LEU A 170 5.23 -13.87 14.00
CA LEU A 170 6.69 -14.00 13.92
C LEU A 170 7.26 -14.67 15.15
N LYS A 171 6.87 -14.29 16.37
CA LYS A 171 7.30 -14.96 17.62
C LYS A 171 7.00 -16.45 17.65
N ARG A 172 5.88 -16.86 17.08
CA ARG A 172 5.49 -18.28 17.00
C ARG A 172 6.34 -19.06 16.00
N MET A 173 6.71 -18.46 14.87
CA MET A 173 7.42 -19.14 13.78
C MET A 173 8.93 -18.93 13.81
N VAL A 174 9.40 -17.87 14.47
CA VAL A 174 10.80 -17.48 14.61
C VAL A 174 11.05 -17.09 16.07
N PRO A 175 11.47 -18.03 16.93
CA PRO A 175 11.62 -17.79 18.37
C PRO A 175 12.60 -16.68 18.74
N GLU A 176 13.51 -16.34 17.84
CA GLU A 176 14.48 -15.25 17.99
C GLU A 176 13.85 -13.86 17.96
N VAL A 177 12.61 -13.75 17.43
CA VAL A 177 11.87 -12.48 17.38
C VAL A 177 11.25 -12.18 18.73
N THR A 178 11.59 -11.02 19.30
CA THR A 178 11.08 -10.52 20.58
C THR A 178 10.10 -9.38 20.42
N GLU A 179 10.26 -8.57 19.35
CA GLU A 179 9.41 -7.41 19.09
C GLU A 179 9.33 -7.14 17.58
N VAL A 180 8.23 -6.52 17.15
CA VAL A 180 8.06 -5.94 15.82
C VAL A 180 7.85 -4.44 15.97
N VAL A 181 8.59 -3.64 15.22
CA VAL A 181 8.42 -2.19 15.14
C VAL A 181 8.06 -1.79 13.71
N SER A 182 7.19 -0.82 13.57
CA SER A 182 6.83 -0.27 12.27
C SER A 182 7.40 1.14 12.12
N GLU A 183 8.07 1.39 11.01
CA GLU A 183 8.42 2.73 10.57
C GLU A 183 7.35 3.22 9.59
N ALA A 184 6.84 4.44 9.82
CA ALA A 184 6.04 5.17 8.85
C ALA A 184 6.98 6.13 8.10
N LEU A 185 6.79 6.24 6.77
CA LEU A 185 7.44 7.27 5.96
C LEU A 185 6.86 8.64 6.24
#